data_f12f91922a9a2566a2ecf4ee93bfd44a
#
_entry.id   f12f91922a9a2566a2ecf4ee93bfd44a
#
_cell.length_a   1.000
_cell.length_b   1.000
_cell.length_c   1.000
_cell.angle_alpha   90.00
_cell.angle_beta   90.00
_cell.angle_gamma   90.00
#
_symmetry.space_group_name_H-M   'P 1'
#
loop_
_entity.id
_entity.type
_entity.pdbx_description
1 polymer ?
#
loop_
_entity_poly.entity_id
_entity_poly.type
_entity_poly.pdbx_seq_one_letter_code
_entity_poly.pdbx_strand_id
1 'polypeptide(L)'
;MTKYYLAVDIGASSGRLILGHLENGKMVLEEVHRFENGMVKKDGELCWEFDRLFVEIKDGLKKCKELGKIPVSMGVDTWGVDYVLLDEAGQVLGNTVGYRDHRTEGMDEEVYK
;
A
#
# COMPACT_ATOMS: atom_id res chain seq x y z
N MET A 1 5.05 14.66 -26.24
CA MET A 1 4.37 13.47 -25.71
C MET A 1 4.16 13.64 -24.20
N THR A 2 2.94 13.49 -23.74
CA THR A 2 2.62 13.63 -22.32
C THR A 2 3.24 12.48 -21.51
N LYS A 3 3.92 12.82 -20.43
CA LYS A 3 4.46 11.85 -19.49
C LYS A 3 3.54 11.74 -18.29
N TYR A 4 3.18 10.52 -17.94
CA TYR A 4 2.35 10.24 -16.77
C TYR A 4 3.20 9.65 -15.66
N TYR A 5 2.85 10.02 -14.43
CA TYR A 5 3.49 9.54 -13.21
C TYR A 5 2.39 8.95 -12.33
N LEU A 6 2.67 7.83 -11.68
CA LEU A 6 1.68 7.16 -10.85
C LEU A 6 2.04 7.26 -9.38
N ALA A 7 1.10 7.70 -8.57
CA ALA A 7 1.20 7.66 -7.13
C ALA A 7 0.30 6.54 -6.60
N VAL A 8 0.87 5.64 -5.80
CA VAL A 8 0.14 4.63 -5.05
C VAL A 8 0.10 5.13 -3.61
N ASP A 9 -1.06 5.60 -3.17
CA ASP A 9 -1.25 6.18 -1.84
C ASP A 9 -2.15 5.25 -1.03
N ILE A 10 -1.55 4.54 -0.06
CA ILE A 10 -2.26 3.53 0.73
C ILE A 10 -2.40 4.02 2.16
N GLY A 11 -3.62 4.39 2.52
CA GLY A 11 -3.96 4.73 3.90
C GLY A 11 -4.52 3.53 4.66
N ALA A 12 -4.74 3.71 5.95
CA ALA A 12 -5.23 2.65 6.83
C ALA A 12 -6.67 2.21 6.52
N SER A 13 -7.47 3.08 5.92
CA SER A 13 -8.89 2.82 5.62
C SER A 13 -9.21 2.71 4.15
N SER A 14 -8.37 3.27 3.30
CA SER A 14 -8.55 3.22 1.83
C SER A 14 -7.23 3.49 1.14
N GLY A 15 -7.10 2.97 -0.07
CA GLY A 15 -5.97 3.26 -0.93
C GLY A 15 -6.44 3.75 -2.27
N ARG A 16 -5.52 4.37 -3.02
CA ARG A 16 -5.84 4.90 -4.34
C ARG A 16 -4.60 4.95 -5.22
N LEU A 17 -4.84 4.85 -6.51
CA LEU A 17 -3.82 5.07 -7.52
C LEU A 17 -4.20 6.33 -8.30
N ILE A 18 -3.27 7.26 -8.39
CA ILE A 18 -3.50 8.58 -8.98
C ILE A 18 -2.45 8.81 -10.06
N LEU A 19 -2.91 9.08 -11.29
CA LEU A 19 -2.06 9.51 -12.38
C LEU A 19 -1.88 11.02 -12.32
N GLY A 20 -0.65 11.46 -12.49
CA GLY A 20 -0.33 12.88 -12.59
C GLY A 20 0.38 13.17 -13.90
N HIS A 21 0.11 14.33 -14.47
CA HIS A 21 0.86 14.86 -15.61
C HIS A 21 0.90 16.38 -15.54
N LEU A 22 1.87 16.96 -16.21
CA LEU A 22 1.97 18.41 -16.30
C LEU A 22 1.21 18.91 -17.51
N GLU A 23 0.40 19.94 -17.30
CA GLU A 23 -0.35 20.63 -18.35
C GLU A 23 -0.20 22.13 -18.12
N ASN A 24 0.45 22.81 -19.04
CA ASN A 24 0.75 24.26 -18.92
C ASN A 24 1.47 24.60 -17.59
N GLY A 25 2.40 23.74 -17.18
CA GLY A 25 3.18 23.94 -15.95
C GLY A 25 2.44 23.59 -14.67
N LYS A 26 1.23 23.08 -14.75
CA LYS A 26 0.45 22.68 -13.59
C LYS A 26 0.25 21.17 -13.55
N MET A 27 0.27 20.59 -12.36
CA MET A 27 0.02 19.18 -12.17
C MET A 27 -1.49 18.91 -12.26
N VAL A 28 -1.86 18.01 -13.16
CA VAL A 28 -3.25 17.52 -13.29
C VAL A 28 -3.29 16.11 -12.73
N LEU A 29 -4.21 15.84 -11.81
CA LEU A 29 -4.35 14.56 -11.14
C LEU A 29 -5.63 13.86 -11.56
N GLU A 30 -5.54 12.56 -11.76
CA GLU A 30 -6.67 11.70 -12.12
C GLU A 30 -6.64 10.45 -11.27
N GLU A 31 -7.67 10.22 -10.46
CA GLU A 31 -7.80 8.99 -9.69
C GLU A 31 -8.24 7.87 -10.63
N VAL A 32 -7.40 6.83 -10.78
CA VAL A 32 -7.69 5.72 -11.70
C VAL A 32 -8.21 4.48 -10.98
N HIS A 33 -7.92 4.35 -9.70
CA HIS A 33 -8.37 3.21 -8.90
C HIS A 33 -8.47 3.61 -7.43
N ARG A 34 -9.50 3.11 -6.76
CA ARG A 34 -9.69 3.29 -5.32
C ARG A 34 -10.15 1.96 -4.73
N PHE A 35 -9.68 1.65 -3.53
CA PHE A 35 -10.07 0.43 -2.83
C PHE A 35 -10.14 0.68 -1.33
N GLU A 36 -10.95 -0.11 -0.66
CA GLU A 36 -11.02 -0.08 0.80
C GLU A 36 -9.85 -0.85 1.40
N ASN A 37 -9.41 -0.44 2.55
CA ASN A 37 -8.35 -1.09 3.30
C ASN A 37 -8.78 -1.22 4.77
N GLY A 38 -8.09 -2.06 5.51
CA GLY A 38 -8.33 -2.29 6.91
C GLY A 38 -7.59 -3.54 7.35
N MET A 39 -7.55 -3.73 8.67
CA MET A 39 -6.96 -4.93 9.24
C MET A 39 -8.03 -6.00 9.40
N VAL A 40 -7.62 -7.25 9.26
CA VAL A 40 -8.47 -8.41 9.52
C VAL A 40 -7.86 -9.24 10.62
N LYS A 41 -8.70 -9.96 11.36
CA LYS A 41 -8.24 -10.86 12.41
C LYS A 41 -7.79 -12.17 11.79
N LYS A 42 -6.54 -12.55 12.08
CA LYS A 42 -5.98 -13.80 11.60
C LYS A 42 -5.12 -14.40 12.71
N ASP A 43 -5.44 -15.63 13.10
CA ASP A 43 -4.72 -16.34 14.18
C ASP A 43 -4.67 -15.51 15.48
N GLY A 44 -5.75 -14.76 15.78
CA GLY A 44 -5.83 -13.91 16.97
C GLY A 44 -5.11 -12.58 16.85
N GLU A 45 -4.51 -12.27 15.73
CA GLU A 45 -3.76 -11.04 15.49
C GLU A 45 -4.47 -10.16 14.46
N LEU A 46 -4.33 -8.83 14.60
CA LEU A 46 -4.82 -7.87 13.61
C LEU A 46 -3.77 -7.69 12.51
N CYS A 47 -4.12 -8.10 11.31
CA CYS A 47 -3.19 -8.17 10.19
C CYS A 47 -3.68 -7.37 8.99
N TRP A 48 -2.73 -6.85 8.21
CA TRP A 48 -3.02 -6.30 6.90
C TRP A 48 -3.17 -7.42 5.87
N GLU A 49 -4.07 -7.24 4.92
CA GLU A 49 -4.24 -8.17 3.80
C GLU A 49 -3.19 -7.86 2.72
N PHE A 50 -1.95 -8.23 2.99
CA PHE A 50 -0.79 -7.87 2.16
C PHE A 50 -0.97 -8.27 0.70
N ASP A 51 -1.41 -9.52 0.45
CA ASP A 51 -1.59 -10.02 -0.91
C ASP A 51 -2.70 -9.26 -1.65
N ARG A 52 -3.77 -8.91 -0.95
CA ARG A 52 -4.87 -8.14 -1.53
C ARG A 52 -4.41 -6.74 -1.93
N LEU A 53 -3.60 -6.09 -1.10
CA LEU A 53 -3.04 -4.77 -1.42
C LEU A 53 -2.22 -4.82 -2.71
N PHE A 54 -1.45 -5.87 -2.88
CA PHE A 54 -0.64 -6.05 -4.10
C PHE A 54 -1.52 -6.26 -5.34
N VAL A 55 -2.60 -7.04 -5.21
CA VAL A 55 -3.58 -7.22 -6.29
C VAL A 55 -4.23 -5.89 -6.67
N GLU A 56 -4.59 -5.07 -5.67
CA GLU A 56 -5.18 -3.75 -5.92
C GLU A 56 -4.23 -2.82 -6.70
N ILE A 57 -2.94 -2.86 -6.38
CA ILE A 57 -1.94 -2.08 -7.13
C ILE A 57 -1.88 -2.56 -8.58
N LYS A 58 -1.86 -3.88 -8.80
CA LYS A 58 -1.85 -4.44 -10.16
C LYS A 58 -3.12 -4.08 -10.93
N ASP A 59 -4.27 -4.10 -10.29
CA ASP A 59 -5.53 -3.73 -10.92
C ASP A 59 -5.53 -2.26 -11.35
N GLY A 60 -4.97 -1.39 -10.52
CA GLY A 60 -4.80 0.02 -10.87
C GLY A 60 -3.87 0.22 -12.06
N LEU A 61 -2.78 -0.55 -12.13
CA LEU A 61 -1.86 -0.51 -13.28
C LEU A 61 -2.55 -0.98 -14.57
N LYS A 62 -3.41 -1.99 -14.48
CA LYS A 62 -4.22 -2.44 -15.62
C LYS A 62 -5.14 -1.33 -16.12
N LYS A 63 -5.74 -0.59 -15.20
CA LYS A 63 -6.59 0.56 -15.55
C LYS A 63 -5.82 1.65 -16.29
N CYS A 64 -4.57 1.91 -15.87
CA CYS A 64 -3.70 2.85 -16.60
C CYS A 64 -3.49 2.41 -18.04
N LYS A 65 -3.27 1.11 -18.25
CA LYS A 65 -3.10 0.55 -19.58
C LYS A 65 -4.39 0.69 -20.42
N GLU A 66 -5.54 0.40 -19.82
CA GLU A 66 -6.84 0.54 -20.48
C GLU A 66 -7.11 1.97 -20.92
N LEU A 67 -6.68 2.95 -20.14
CA LEU A 67 -6.80 4.36 -20.45
C LEU A 67 -5.78 4.84 -21.50
N GLY A 68 -4.82 4.00 -21.84
CA GLY A 68 -3.72 4.40 -22.73
C GLY A 68 -2.73 5.36 -22.07
N LYS A 69 -2.71 5.43 -20.74
CA LYS A 69 -1.88 6.36 -19.95
C LYS A 69 -0.88 5.57 -19.11
N ILE A 70 0.15 5.04 -19.77
CA ILE A 70 1.16 4.23 -19.11
C ILE A 70 2.13 5.14 -18.35
N PRO A 71 2.25 4.99 -17.01
CA PRO A 71 3.16 5.84 -16.26
C PRO A 71 4.63 5.51 -16.57
N VAL A 72 5.47 6.54 -16.60
CA VAL A 72 6.91 6.39 -16.79
C VAL A 72 7.62 6.07 -15.48
N SER A 73 6.97 6.36 -14.35
CA SER A 73 7.48 6.03 -13.01
C SER A 73 6.32 5.87 -12.04
N MET A 74 6.60 5.23 -10.93
CA MET A 74 5.62 4.98 -9.88
C MET A 74 6.28 5.15 -8.52
N GLY A 75 5.59 5.82 -7.60
CA GLY A 75 5.99 5.91 -6.21
C GLY A 75 4.90 5.36 -5.31
N VAL A 76 5.28 4.83 -4.18
CA VAL A 76 4.35 4.31 -3.17
C VAL A 76 4.51 5.11 -1.89
N ASP A 77 3.40 5.57 -1.35
CA ASP A 77 3.33 6.24 -0.06
C ASP A 77 2.34 5.48 0.84
N THR A 78 2.72 5.26 2.08
CA THR A 78 1.90 4.53 3.03
C THR A 78 2.30 4.90 4.47
N TRP A 79 1.67 4.25 5.46
CA TRP A 79 2.00 4.50 6.86
C TRP A 79 3.35 3.88 7.25
N GLY A 80 3.90 4.34 8.37
CA GLY A 80 5.09 3.76 8.95
C GLY A 80 4.76 2.73 10.04
N VAL A 81 5.77 2.36 10.83
CA VAL A 81 5.76 1.53 12.04
C VAL A 81 5.42 0.05 11.84
N ASP A 82 5.09 -0.37 10.63
CA ASP A 82 4.83 -1.77 10.31
C ASP A 82 5.93 -2.33 9.40
N TYR A 83 6.13 -3.62 9.47
CA TYR A 83 7.12 -4.30 8.65
C TYR A 83 6.71 -5.74 8.40
N VAL A 84 7.34 -6.35 7.42
CA VAL A 84 7.22 -7.79 7.15
C VAL A 84 8.60 -8.41 7.12
N LEU A 85 8.68 -9.68 7.49
CA LEU A 85 9.90 -10.46 7.37
C LEU A 85 9.81 -11.31 6.11
N LEU A 86 10.92 -11.42 5.41
CA LEU A 86 11.01 -12.22 4.20
C LEU A 86 11.99 -13.36 4.39
N ASP A 87 11.73 -14.50 3.75
CA ASP A 87 12.68 -15.60 3.70
C ASP A 87 13.74 -15.37 2.60
N GLU A 88 14.64 -16.33 2.43
CA GLU A 88 15.70 -16.24 1.42
C GLU A 88 15.18 -16.15 -0.02
N ALA A 89 13.98 -16.67 -0.27
CA ALA A 89 13.33 -16.61 -1.57
C ALA A 89 12.50 -15.34 -1.77
N GLY A 90 12.48 -14.43 -0.77
CA GLY A 90 11.69 -13.20 -0.82
C GLY A 90 10.21 -13.40 -0.49
N GLN A 91 9.84 -14.53 0.10
CA GLN A 91 8.46 -14.80 0.50
C GLN A 91 8.20 -14.24 1.91
N VAL A 92 6.98 -13.73 2.13
CA VAL A 92 6.58 -13.19 3.42
C VAL A 92 6.51 -14.31 4.46
N LEU A 93 7.21 -14.12 5.58
CA LEU A 93 7.18 -15.03 6.72
C LEU A 93 6.08 -14.63 7.69
N GLY A 94 5.20 -15.59 8.03
CA GLY A 94 4.17 -15.39 9.02
C GLY A 94 3.11 -14.38 8.63
N ASN A 95 2.41 -13.85 9.62
CA ASN A 95 1.35 -12.88 9.44
C ASN A 95 1.89 -11.45 9.30
N THR A 96 1.24 -10.64 8.48
CA THR A 96 1.55 -9.22 8.32
C THR A 96 0.82 -8.40 9.39
N VAL A 97 1.30 -8.49 10.63
CA VAL A 97 0.65 -7.89 11.80
C VAL A 97 0.74 -6.37 11.71
N GLY A 98 -0.39 -5.70 11.97
CA GLY A 98 -0.48 -4.25 11.91
C GLY A 98 -0.29 -3.56 13.25
N TYR A 99 -0.06 -2.25 13.22
CA TYR A 99 0.23 -1.46 14.43
C TYR A 99 -0.94 -1.37 15.43
N ARG A 100 -2.15 -1.69 15.01
CA ARG A 100 -3.33 -1.70 15.88
C ARG A 100 -3.50 -3.02 16.62
N ASP A 101 -2.64 -4.00 16.36
CA ASP A 101 -2.63 -5.26 17.10
C ASP A 101 -2.18 -5.02 18.55
N HIS A 102 -2.63 -5.89 19.46
CA HIS A 102 -2.39 -5.74 20.90
C HIS A 102 -1.28 -6.65 21.43
N ARG A 103 -0.59 -7.40 20.56
CA ARG A 103 0.42 -8.39 21.00
C ARG A 103 1.61 -7.81 21.75
N THR A 104 1.90 -6.53 21.54
CA THR A 104 3.03 -5.85 22.18
C THR A 104 2.63 -5.06 23.42
N GLU A 105 1.35 -5.05 23.78
CA GLU A 105 0.89 -4.34 24.99
C GLU A 105 1.55 -4.95 26.22
N GLY A 106 2.12 -4.09 27.07
CA GLY A 106 2.83 -4.51 28.28
C GLY A 106 4.25 -4.97 28.06
N MET A 107 4.73 -5.08 26.80
CA MET A 107 6.10 -5.55 26.51
C MET A 107 7.16 -4.56 26.97
N ASP A 108 6.85 -3.28 26.99
CA ASP A 108 7.75 -2.24 27.51
C ASP A 108 8.07 -2.49 28.99
N GLU A 109 7.09 -2.88 29.78
CA GLU A 109 7.30 -3.21 31.21
C GLU A 109 8.19 -4.43 31.37
N GLU A 110 8.05 -5.45 30.50
CA GLU A 110 8.88 -6.65 30.54
C GLU A 110 10.33 -6.37 30.12
N VAL A 111 10.53 -5.56 29.12
CA VAL A 111 11.86 -5.24 28.59
C VAL A 111 12.65 -4.38 29.56
N TYR A 112 12.00 -3.48 30.31
CA TYR A 112 12.65 -2.56 31.25
C TYR A 112 12.71 -3.06 32.70
N LYS A 113 12.43 -4.31 32.93
CA LYS A 113 12.60 -4.93 34.26
C LYS A 113 14.04 -5.04 34.66
#